data_12de292326d45778a9a66466a3b14078
#
_entry.id   12de292326d45778a9a66466a3b14078
#
_cell.length_a   1.000
_cell.length_b   1.000
_cell.length_c   1.000
_cell.angle_alpha   90.00
_cell.angle_beta   90.00
_cell.angle_gamma   90.00
#
_symmetry.space_group_name_H-M   'P 1'
#
loop_
_entity.id
_entity.type
_entity.pdbx_description
1 polymer ?
#
loop_
_entity_poly.entity_id
_entity_poly.type
_entity_poly.pdbx_seq_one_letter_code
_entity_poly.pdbx_strand_id
1 'polypeptide(L)'
;MTRDRDFLTSLTVNLGLFSNIVLAALKTSIGILGHSPAVLADGINSTSDVVYYIAVKIFMKQAQKPADKEHPFGHRQLESISAIVVGAFILTTGITIFCESVNTVYELIIGVETGRSASIWALSIALATFVIKLGLYFYTRGTAGKTHNPTLRALANDHLNDIMASVAVIIGVV
;
A
#
# COMPACT_ATOMS: atom_id res chain seq x y z
N MET A 1 23.22 -5.70 17.18
CA MET A 1 22.01 -6.50 16.78
C MET A 1 20.69 -5.75 16.89
N THR A 2 20.30 -5.17 18.04
CA THR A 2 19.02 -4.43 18.12
C THR A 2 19.03 -3.16 17.30
N ARG A 3 20.11 -2.36 17.36
CA ARG A 3 20.24 -1.08 16.64
C ARG A 3 20.19 -1.22 15.11
N ASP A 4 20.83 -2.26 14.59
CA ASP A 4 20.81 -2.55 13.15
C ASP A 4 19.42 -2.99 12.68
N ARG A 5 18.73 -3.80 13.49
CA ARG A 5 17.34 -4.21 13.25
C ARG A 5 16.41 -3.00 13.18
N ASP A 6 16.49 -2.11 14.17
CA ASP A 6 15.64 -0.93 14.28
C ASP A 6 15.93 0.05 13.13
N PHE A 7 17.20 0.21 12.75
CA PHE A 7 17.60 1.01 11.58
C PHE A 7 17.02 0.45 10.29
N LEU A 8 17.20 -0.84 10.02
CA LEU A 8 16.66 -1.49 8.82
C LEU A 8 15.13 -1.39 8.75
N THR A 9 14.46 -1.57 9.87
CA THR A 9 13.01 -1.46 9.97
C THR A 9 12.55 -0.03 9.66
N SER A 10 13.17 0.97 10.28
CA SER A 10 12.83 2.38 10.04
C SER A 10 13.11 2.81 8.59
N LEU A 11 14.23 2.35 8.02
CA LEU A 11 14.58 2.62 6.63
C LEU A 11 13.52 2.04 5.68
N THR A 12 13.11 0.79 5.91
CA THR A 12 12.10 0.11 5.07
C THR A 12 10.76 0.82 5.13
N VAL A 13 10.29 1.19 6.33
CA VAL A 13 9.03 1.96 6.48
C VAL A 13 9.12 3.33 5.82
N ASN A 14 10.26 4.02 5.93
CA ASN A 14 10.46 5.32 5.29
C ASN A 14 10.49 5.21 3.77
N LEU A 15 11.14 4.19 3.21
CA LEU A 15 11.13 3.94 1.77
C LEU A 15 9.73 3.63 1.24
N GLY A 16 8.98 2.79 1.96
CA GLY A 16 7.58 2.51 1.63
C GLY A 16 6.71 3.76 1.66
N LEU A 17 6.81 4.56 2.73
CA LEU A 17 6.07 5.81 2.86
C LEU A 17 6.42 6.78 1.72
N PHE A 18 7.70 7.01 1.45
CA PHE A 18 8.14 7.91 0.38
C PHE A 18 7.62 7.45 -0.99
N SER A 19 7.73 6.16 -1.28
CA SER A 19 7.24 5.60 -2.54
C SER A 19 5.73 5.73 -2.69
N ASN A 20 4.96 5.52 -1.62
CA ASN A 20 3.51 5.71 -1.65
C ASN A 20 3.12 7.19 -1.83
N ILE A 21 3.85 8.14 -1.22
CA ILE A 21 3.65 9.58 -1.44
C ILE A 21 3.89 9.93 -2.92
N VAL A 22 4.99 9.44 -3.50
CA VAL A 22 5.30 9.69 -4.91
C VAL A 22 4.24 9.09 -5.83
N LEU A 23 3.83 7.84 -5.58
CA LEU A 23 2.77 7.19 -6.37
C LEU A 23 1.42 7.90 -6.24
N ALA A 24 1.01 8.30 -5.04
CA ALA A 24 -0.23 9.04 -4.82
C ALA A 24 -0.21 10.37 -5.57
N ALA A 25 0.89 11.12 -5.50
CA ALA A 25 1.05 12.39 -6.20
C ALA A 25 1.01 12.19 -7.73
N LEU A 26 1.73 11.19 -8.26
CA LEU A 26 1.75 10.89 -9.70
C LEU A 26 0.38 10.46 -10.21
N LYS A 27 -0.29 9.53 -9.52
CA LYS A 27 -1.63 9.05 -9.91
C LYS A 27 -2.65 10.18 -9.88
N THR A 28 -2.67 10.98 -8.82
CA THR A 28 -3.59 12.12 -8.72
C THR A 28 -3.33 13.15 -9.80
N SER A 29 -2.05 13.52 -10.03
CA SER A 29 -1.70 14.49 -11.07
C SER A 29 -2.06 13.97 -12.48
N ILE A 30 -1.74 12.73 -12.80
CA ILE A 30 -2.06 12.11 -14.09
C ILE A 30 -3.58 11.96 -14.23
N GLY A 31 -4.30 11.61 -13.16
CA GLY A 31 -5.76 11.51 -13.15
C GLY A 31 -6.45 12.84 -13.48
N ILE A 32 -5.96 13.93 -12.90
CA ILE A 32 -6.47 15.29 -13.17
C ILE A 32 -6.10 15.74 -14.60
N LEU A 33 -4.82 15.72 -14.94
CA LEU A 33 -4.32 16.23 -16.23
C LEU A 33 -4.77 15.37 -17.42
N GLY A 34 -4.86 14.05 -17.21
CA GLY A 34 -5.33 13.09 -18.21
C GLY A 34 -6.86 12.95 -18.29
N HIS A 35 -7.61 13.75 -17.49
CA HIS A 35 -9.08 13.67 -17.42
C HIS A 35 -9.58 12.22 -17.25
N SER A 36 -8.86 11.41 -16.45
CA SER A 36 -9.17 10.00 -16.22
C SER A 36 -9.73 9.79 -14.81
N PRO A 37 -11.06 9.64 -14.64
CA PRO A 37 -11.68 9.40 -13.33
C PRO A 37 -11.14 8.15 -12.65
N ALA A 38 -10.83 7.09 -13.41
CA ALA A 38 -10.30 5.85 -12.88
C ALA A 38 -8.90 6.04 -12.26
N VAL A 39 -8.00 6.76 -12.95
CA VAL A 39 -6.66 7.05 -12.42
C VAL A 39 -6.74 8.00 -11.23
N LEU A 40 -7.67 8.96 -11.23
CA LEU A 40 -7.89 9.85 -10.11
C LEU A 40 -8.40 9.10 -8.87
N ALA A 41 -9.36 8.19 -9.04
CA ALA A 41 -9.85 7.32 -7.96
C ALA A 41 -8.71 6.46 -7.37
N ASP A 42 -7.86 5.88 -8.22
CA ASP A 42 -6.68 5.12 -7.80
C ASP A 42 -5.65 6.02 -7.06
N GLY A 43 -5.52 7.29 -7.45
CA GLY A 43 -4.72 8.29 -6.75
C GLY A 43 -5.25 8.61 -5.35
N ILE A 44 -6.57 8.75 -5.20
CA ILE A 44 -7.23 8.95 -3.91
C ILE A 44 -7.01 7.73 -3.00
N ASN A 45 -7.16 6.51 -3.54
CA ASN A 45 -6.90 5.28 -2.81
C ASN A 45 -5.44 5.22 -2.33
N SER A 46 -4.48 5.57 -3.20
CA SER A 46 -3.06 5.63 -2.84
C SER A 46 -2.74 6.68 -1.77
N THR A 47 -3.58 7.73 -1.64
CA THR A 47 -3.48 8.70 -0.54
C THR A 47 -3.87 8.06 0.79
N SER A 48 -4.83 7.16 0.81
CA SER A 48 -5.18 6.37 2.01
C SER A 48 -4.01 5.48 2.45
N ASP A 49 -3.25 4.92 1.51
CA ASP A 49 -2.03 4.16 1.82
C ASP A 49 -1.00 5.03 2.55
N VAL A 50 -0.82 6.28 2.13
CA VAL A 50 0.07 7.22 2.82
C VAL A 50 -0.36 7.45 4.26
N VAL A 51 -1.66 7.58 4.51
CA VAL A 51 -2.19 7.81 5.86
C VAL A 51 -1.86 6.64 6.79
N TYR A 52 -2.12 5.40 6.37
CA TYR A 52 -1.78 4.26 7.23
C TYR A 52 -0.27 4.06 7.39
N TYR A 53 0.54 4.35 6.36
CA TYR A 53 2.00 4.32 6.48
C TYR A 53 2.53 5.32 7.51
N ILE A 54 1.90 6.49 7.62
CA ILE A 54 2.21 7.46 8.69
C ILE A 54 1.89 6.85 10.07
N ALA A 55 0.73 6.22 10.21
CA ALA A 55 0.35 5.54 11.44
C ALA A 55 1.36 4.43 11.81
N VAL A 56 1.72 3.57 10.84
CA VAL A 56 2.74 2.53 11.01
C VAL A 56 4.07 3.13 11.46
N LYS A 57 4.51 4.23 10.83
CA LYS A 57 5.75 4.91 11.22
C LYS A 57 5.73 5.40 12.66
N ILE A 58 4.59 5.93 13.12
CA ILE A 58 4.41 6.37 14.51
C ILE A 58 4.51 5.17 15.45
N PHE A 59 3.77 4.08 15.20
CA PHE A 59 3.82 2.87 16.02
C PHE A 59 5.22 2.26 16.06
N MET A 60 5.89 2.17 14.91
CA MET A 60 7.25 1.63 14.83
C MET A 60 8.27 2.49 15.60
N LYS A 61 8.13 3.82 15.55
CA LYS A 61 8.96 4.72 16.36
C LYS A 61 8.72 4.55 17.86
N GLN A 62 7.48 4.35 18.27
CA GLN A 62 7.14 4.08 19.66
C GLN A 62 7.66 2.70 20.12
N ALA A 63 7.54 1.68 19.25
CA ALA A 63 8.00 0.32 19.55
C ALA A 63 9.50 0.24 19.84
N GLN A 64 10.29 1.18 19.34
CA GLN A 64 11.74 1.26 19.54
C GLN A 64 12.14 1.91 20.87
N LYS A 65 11.18 2.47 21.63
CA LYS A 65 11.47 3.05 22.95
C LYS A 65 11.85 1.97 23.95
N PRO A 66 12.82 2.25 24.83
CA PRO A 66 13.16 1.35 25.92
C PRO A 66 12.01 1.23 26.93
N ALA A 67 12.13 0.26 27.82
CA ALA A 67 11.24 0.13 28.96
C ALA A 67 11.24 1.39 29.83
N ASP A 68 10.07 1.77 30.33
CA ASP A 68 9.86 2.88 31.26
C ASP A 68 9.03 2.42 32.48
N LYS A 69 8.67 3.36 33.38
CA LYS A 69 7.91 3.03 34.59
C LYS A 69 6.50 2.52 34.31
N GLU A 70 5.88 2.99 33.22
CA GLU A 70 4.53 2.59 32.82
C GLU A 70 4.56 1.29 32.02
N HIS A 71 5.64 1.04 31.28
CA HIS A 71 5.83 -0.12 30.42
C HIS A 71 7.14 -0.86 30.78
N PRO A 72 7.18 -1.61 31.90
CA PRO A 72 8.40 -2.29 32.36
C PRO A 72 8.97 -3.32 31.39
N PHE A 73 8.11 -3.89 30.52
CA PHE A 73 8.48 -4.87 29.48
C PHE A 73 8.88 -4.22 28.14
N GLY A 74 8.89 -2.87 28.08
CA GLY A 74 9.16 -2.11 26.87
C GLY A 74 7.95 -2.00 25.93
N HIS A 75 8.19 -1.39 24.77
CA HIS A 75 7.12 -0.99 23.82
C HIS A 75 7.03 -1.89 22.57
N ARG A 76 7.80 -2.97 22.48
CA ARG A 76 7.88 -3.81 21.25
C ARG A 76 6.58 -4.46 20.82
N GLN A 77 5.60 -4.59 21.70
CA GLN A 77 4.26 -5.06 21.38
C GLN A 77 3.56 -4.17 20.32
N LEU A 78 3.96 -2.89 20.22
CA LEU A 78 3.45 -1.98 19.20
C LEU A 78 3.80 -2.39 17.76
N GLU A 79 4.82 -3.24 17.56
CA GLU A 79 5.09 -3.85 16.24
C GLU A 79 3.92 -4.75 15.81
N SER A 80 3.36 -5.53 16.73
CA SER A 80 2.19 -6.39 16.44
C SER A 80 0.94 -5.56 16.22
N ILE A 81 0.75 -4.49 16.99
CA ILE A 81 -0.38 -3.55 16.81
C ILE A 81 -0.30 -2.88 15.44
N SER A 82 0.88 -2.42 15.01
CA SER A 82 1.03 -1.83 13.69
C SER A 82 0.78 -2.85 12.56
N ALA A 83 1.14 -4.12 12.75
CA ALA A 83 0.81 -5.17 11.80
C ALA A 83 -0.71 -5.40 11.69
N ILE A 84 -1.45 -5.33 12.81
CA ILE A 84 -2.91 -5.40 12.82
C ILE A 84 -3.53 -4.21 12.07
N VAL A 85 -3.00 -3.00 12.28
CA VAL A 85 -3.45 -1.80 11.55
C VAL A 85 -3.28 -1.99 10.04
N VAL A 86 -2.10 -2.43 9.59
CA VAL A 86 -1.87 -2.73 8.16
C VAL A 86 -2.85 -3.80 7.67
N GLY A 87 -3.03 -4.88 8.41
CA GLY A 87 -3.98 -5.95 8.05
C GLY A 87 -5.42 -5.45 7.92
N ALA A 88 -5.86 -4.55 8.81
CA ALA A 88 -7.18 -3.94 8.73
C ALA A 88 -7.34 -3.08 7.46
N PHE A 89 -6.33 -2.29 7.08
CA PHE A 89 -6.35 -1.53 5.83
C PHE A 89 -6.40 -2.44 4.60
N ILE A 90 -5.60 -3.51 4.57
CA ILE A 90 -5.62 -4.51 3.50
C ILE A 90 -7.02 -5.11 3.34
N LEU A 91 -7.65 -5.51 4.44
CA LEU A 91 -9.02 -6.06 4.41
C LEU A 91 -10.03 -5.04 3.89
N THR A 92 -9.97 -3.80 4.36
CA THR A 92 -10.86 -2.73 3.91
C THR A 92 -10.70 -2.48 2.41
N THR A 93 -9.48 -2.35 1.93
CA THR A 93 -9.17 -2.18 0.50
C THR A 93 -9.69 -3.37 -0.32
N GLY A 94 -9.46 -4.60 0.14
CA GLY A 94 -9.96 -5.80 -0.52
C GLY A 94 -11.48 -5.83 -0.64
N ILE A 95 -12.19 -5.47 0.42
CA ILE A 95 -13.67 -5.37 0.42
C ILE A 95 -14.14 -4.29 -0.55
N THR A 96 -13.49 -3.12 -0.55
CA THR A 96 -13.84 -2.01 -1.47
C THR A 96 -13.67 -2.44 -2.93
N ILE A 97 -12.53 -3.03 -3.29
CA ILE A 97 -12.26 -3.53 -4.65
C ILE A 97 -13.28 -4.60 -5.05
N PHE A 98 -13.62 -5.50 -4.14
CA PHE A 98 -14.63 -6.53 -4.39
C PHE A 98 -16.00 -5.91 -4.68
N CYS A 99 -16.46 -4.97 -3.85
CA CYS A 99 -17.74 -4.27 -4.06
C CYS A 99 -17.77 -3.50 -5.39
N GLU A 100 -16.69 -2.78 -5.72
CA GLU A 100 -16.58 -2.08 -7.01
C GLU A 100 -16.60 -3.05 -8.18
N SER A 101 -15.92 -4.19 -8.08
CA SER A 101 -15.92 -5.22 -9.13
C SER A 101 -17.31 -5.80 -9.36
N VAL A 102 -18.04 -6.10 -8.28
CA VAL A 102 -19.44 -6.58 -8.36
C VAL A 102 -20.34 -5.54 -9.02
N ASN A 103 -20.24 -4.26 -8.63
CA ASN A 103 -21.01 -3.18 -9.24
C ASN A 103 -20.68 -3.02 -10.73
N THR A 104 -19.40 -3.08 -11.10
CA THR A 104 -18.98 -2.99 -12.50
C THR A 104 -19.56 -4.13 -13.35
N VAL A 105 -19.53 -5.37 -12.85
CA VAL A 105 -20.11 -6.52 -13.53
C VAL A 105 -21.64 -6.35 -13.69
N TYR A 106 -22.30 -5.86 -12.63
CA TYR A 106 -23.74 -5.57 -12.69
C TYR A 106 -24.07 -4.52 -13.75
N GLU A 107 -23.34 -3.39 -13.80
CA GLU A 107 -23.51 -2.34 -14.81
C GLU A 107 -23.33 -2.87 -16.23
N LEU A 108 -22.34 -3.73 -16.47
CA LEU A 108 -22.12 -4.38 -17.76
C LEU A 108 -23.29 -5.30 -18.17
N ILE A 109 -23.86 -6.05 -17.22
CA ILE A 109 -24.99 -6.96 -17.50
C ILE A 109 -26.25 -6.18 -17.87
N ILE A 110 -26.52 -5.02 -17.23
CA ILE A 110 -27.71 -4.21 -17.52
C ILE A 110 -27.49 -3.25 -18.69
N GLY A 111 -26.34 -3.31 -19.38
CA GLY A 111 -26.06 -2.54 -20.60
C GLY A 111 -25.79 -1.05 -20.35
N VAL A 112 -25.41 -0.65 -19.13
CA VAL A 112 -24.89 0.68 -18.89
C VAL A 112 -23.49 0.77 -19.50
N GLU A 113 -23.34 1.63 -20.51
CA GLU A 113 -22.02 1.91 -21.07
C GLU A 113 -21.16 2.55 -19.96
N THR A 114 -20.34 1.74 -19.32
CA THR A 114 -19.28 2.26 -18.46
C THR A 114 -18.27 2.90 -19.41
N GLY A 115 -18.27 4.22 -19.53
CA GLY A 115 -17.37 5.00 -20.39
C GLY A 115 -15.88 4.89 -19.97
N ARG A 116 -15.46 3.70 -19.62
CA ARG A 116 -14.07 3.33 -19.30
C ARG A 116 -13.33 3.05 -20.61
N SER A 117 -13.02 4.12 -21.35
CA SER A 117 -12.03 3.96 -22.42
C SER A 117 -10.70 3.62 -21.75
N ALA A 118 -10.09 2.53 -22.23
CA ALA A 118 -8.74 2.16 -21.87
C ALA A 118 -7.79 3.34 -22.16
N SER A 119 -7.41 4.08 -21.12
CA SER A 119 -6.54 5.23 -21.28
C SER A 119 -5.09 4.79 -21.24
N ILE A 120 -4.29 5.24 -22.18
CA ILE A 120 -2.84 5.02 -22.18
C ILE A 120 -2.20 5.52 -20.87
N TRP A 121 -2.79 6.53 -20.25
CA TRP A 121 -2.37 7.06 -18.94
C TRP A 121 -2.60 6.05 -17.81
N ALA A 122 -3.75 5.34 -17.84
CA ALA A 122 -4.05 4.28 -16.86
C ALA A 122 -3.06 3.12 -16.99
N LEU A 123 -2.77 2.69 -18.21
CA LEU A 123 -1.78 1.63 -18.46
C LEU A 123 -0.38 2.04 -17.99
N SER A 124 0.05 3.27 -18.34
CA SER A 124 1.37 3.77 -17.96
C SER A 124 1.56 3.81 -16.45
N ILE A 125 0.55 4.29 -15.71
CA ILE A 125 0.64 4.40 -14.25
C ILE A 125 0.54 3.04 -13.57
N ALA A 126 -0.28 2.11 -14.13
CA ALA A 126 -0.35 0.73 -13.63
C ALA A 126 1.00 0.02 -13.79
N LEU A 127 1.67 0.19 -14.93
CA LEU A 127 2.99 -0.40 -15.18
C LEU A 127 4.05 0.21 -14.23
N ALA A 128 4.05 1.52 -14.05
CA ALA A 128 4.95 2.19 -13.10
C ALA A 128 4.71 1.72 -11.67
N THR A 129 3.45 1.61 -11.24
CA THR A 129 3.07 1.09 -9.91
C THR A 129 3.55 -0.34 -9.75
N PHE A 130 3.31 -1.21 -10.74
CA PHE A 130 3.76 -2.60 -10.73
C PHE A 130 5.27 -2.71 -10.49
N VAL A 131 6.09 -2.00 -11.26
CA VAL A 131 7.55 -2.05 -11.14
C VAL A 131 8.03 -1.55 -9.78
N ILE A 132 7.51 -0.41 -9.31
CA ILE A 132 7.90 0.16 -8.02
C ILE A 132 7.49 -0.78 -6.87
N LYS A 133 6.26 -1.27 -6.86
CA LYS A 133 5.74 -2.15 -5.80
C LYS A 133 6.43 -3.52 -5.81
N LEU A 134 6.82 -4.02 -6.99
CA LEU A 134 7.61 -5.25 -7.09
C LEU A 134 8.98 -5.11 -6.40
N GLY A 135 9.68 -4.01 -6.64
CA GLY A 135 10.94 -3.70 -5.96
C GLY A 135 10.76 -3.56 -4.44
N LEU A 136 9.73 -2.83 -4.01
CA LEU A 136 9.39 -2.67 -2.59
C LEU A 136 9.02 -4.01 -1.93
N TYR A 137 8.26 -4.86 -2.61
CA TYR A 137 7.89 -6.18 -2.10
C TYR A 137 9.12 -7.02 -1.76
N PHE A 138 10.05 -7.19 -2.72
CA PHE A 138 11.25 -7.99 -2.48
C PHE A 138 12.14 -7.39 -1.40
N TYR A 139 12.31 -6.08 -1.40
CA TYR A 139 13.11 -5.40 -0.38
C TYR A 139 12.49 -5.55 1.02
N THR A 140 11.19 -5.24 1.15
CA THR A 140 10.47 -5.31 2.43
C THR A 140 10.39 -6.75 2.95
N ARG A 141 10.11 -7.73 2.07
CA ARG A 141 10.07 -9.14 2.44
C ARG A 141 11.43 -9.66 2.90
N GLY A 142 12.51 -9.28 2.20
CA GLY A 142 13.88 -9.63 2.60
C GLY A 142 14.25 -9.05 3.96
N THR A 143 13.90 -7.79 4.21
CA THR A 143 14.13 -7.13 5.50
C THR A 143 13.27 -7.72 6.60
N ALA A 144 12.00 -8.05 6.32
CA ALA A 144 11.10 -8.72 7.26
C ALA A 144 11.68 -10.08 7.73
N GLY A 145 12.27 -10.85 6.82
CA GLY A 145 12.95 -12.11 7.15
C GLY A 145 14.16 -11.92 8.07
N LYS A 146 14.96 -10.88 7.84
CA LYS A 146 16.14 -10.56 8.66
C LYS A 146 15.80 -10.01 10.04
N THR A 147 14.74 -9.22 10.12
CA THR A 147 14.36 -8.51 11.35
C THR A 147 13.30 -9.25 12.17
N HIS A 148 12.67 -10.28 11.61
CA HIS A 148 11.52 -10.99 12.19
C HIS A 148 10.41 -10.04 12.63
N ASN A 149 10.22 -8.93 11.89
CA ASN A 149 9.26 -7.89 12.23
C ASN A 149 7.89 -8.19 11.58
N PRO A 150 6.82 -8.33 12.39
CA PRO A 150 5.48 -8.64 11.88
C PRO A 150 4.90 -7.50 11.01
N THR A 151 5.21 -6.24 11.35
CA THR A 151 4.76 -5.09 10.55
C THR A 151 5.35 -5.13 9.14
N LEU A 152 6.66 -5.38 9.00
CA LEU A 152 7.28 -5.46 7.67
C LEU A 152 6.74 -6.63 6.86
N ARG A 153 6.36 -7.75 7.50
CA ARG A 153 5.69 -8.86 6.82
C ARG A 153 4.31 -8.45 6.30
N ALA A 154 3.53 -7.70 7.10
CA ALA A 154 2.25 -7.17 6.69
C ALA A 154 2.39 -6.15 5.54
N LEU A 155 3.36 -5.22 5.61
CA LEU A 155 3.66 -4.27 4.54
C LEU A 155 4.12 -4.95 3.24
N ALA A 156 4.87 -6.06 3.32
CA ALA A 156 5.22 -6.83 2.13
C ALA A 156 3.98 -7.44 1.46
N ASN A 157 3.03 -7.95 2.24
CA ASN A 157 1.77 -8.44 1.70
C ASN A 157 0.91 -7.33 1.08
N ASP A 158 0.94 -6.13 1.65
CA ASP A 158 0.31 -4.94 1.09
C ASP A 158 0.88 -4.62 -0.31
N HIS A 159 2.20 -4.57 -0.45
CA HIS A 159 2.82 -4.40 -1.77
C HIS A 159 2.44 -5.50 -2.76
N LEU A 160 2.28 -6.74 -2.29
CA LEU A 160 1.83 -7.84 -3.14
C LEU A 160 0.39 -7.63 -3.64
N ASN A 161 -0.50 -7.14 -2.79
CA ASN A 161 -1.88 -6.81 -3.19
C ASN A 161 -1.90 -5.71 -4.27
N ASP A 162 -1.09 -4.67 -4.11
CA ASP A 162 -0.96 -3.60 -5.12
C ASP A 162 -0.42 -4.12 -6.46
N ILE A 163 0.52 -5.07 -6.42
CA ILE A 163 1.03 -5.75 -7.61
C ILE A 163 -0.12 -6.50 -8.31
N MET A 164 -0.91 -7.28 -7.56
CA MET A 164 -2.04 -8.03 -8.11
C MET A 164 -3.09 -7.10 -8.73
N ALA A 165 -3.42 -5.99 -8.05
CA ALA A 165 -4.32 -4.98 -8.58
C ALA A 165 -3.79 -4.35 -9.88
N SER A 166 -2.49 -4.01 -9.92
CA SER A 166 -1.85 -3.45 -11.13
C SER A 166 -1.86 -4.44 -12.30
N VAL A 167 -1.62 -5.73 -12.04
CA VAL A 167 -1.71 -6.80 -13.06
C VAL A 167 -3.14 -6.92 -13.59
N ALA A 168 -4.15 -6.88 -12.72
CA ALA A 168 -5.55 -6.92 -13.14
C ALA A 168 -5.90 -5.73 -14.06
N VAL A 169 -5.43 -4.52 -13.75
CA VAL A 169 -5.60 -3.33 -14.61
C VAL A 169 -4.92 -3.52 -15.96
N ILE A 170 -3.67 -4.01 -15.97
CA ILE A 170 -2.91 -4.23 -17.22
C ILE A 170 -3.64 -5.23 -18.12
N ILE A 171 -4.14 -6.35 -17.55
CA ILE A 171 -4.90 -7.37 -18.32
C ILE A 171 -6.23 -6.80 -18.82
N GLY A 172 -6.90 -5.96 -18.04
CA GLY A 172 -8.21 -5.38 -18.42
C GLY A 172 -8.11 -4.27 -19.47
N VAL A 173 -6.91 -3.74 -19.73
CA VAL A 173 -6.67 -2.67 -20.74
C VAL A 173 -6.17 -3.25 -22.06
N VAL A 174 -5.59 -4.43 -22.07
CA VAL A 174 -5.09 -5.15 -23.27
C VAL A 174 -6.18 -6.04 -23.84
#